data_38d1252e318a92a86899be57944d30e9
#
_entry.id   38d1252e318a92a86899be57944d30e9
#
_cell.length_a   1.000
_cell.length_b   1.000
_cell.length_c   1.000
_cell.angle_alpha   90.00
_cell.angle_beta   90.00
_cell.angle_gamma   90.00
#
_symmetry.space_group_name_H-M   'P 1'
#
loop_
_entity.id
_entity.type
_entity.pdbx_description
1 polymer ?
#
loop_
_entity_poly.entity_id
_entity_poly.type
_entity_poly.pdbx_seq_one_letter_code
_entity_poly.pdbx_strand_id
1 'polypeptide(L)'
;NKDRQYLYSSLDLKKVVNHDEITLEKDEFFLFSFNEKVIPVDIEREKLEYCRTLVYWLNWTDHAKRYTRYNEVIERSMLVLKLMTYRNGAVMAAVTTSLPETVGEVRNWDYRFCWLRDASMAIETLFNIGHVNSARRFMKFIQSTFITTHNYQIMYGIRGERELTELTLDHLAGYKDSKPVRIGNDAYHQRQNDSFGYLMDLIYQYYCLMPGTLDEVEDMWEMVKCIALTVCENWRKPDKGIWEIRGEAQQFVSSKVMCWVALDRAAKIAVLLNKHGYGEQWNAEAALIKEEVFTHGWKE
;
A
#
# COMPACT_ATOMS: atom_id res chain seq x y z
N ASN A 1 -23.40 11.86 -10.13
CA ASN A 1 -23.78 10.44 -10.14
C ASN A 1 -24.21 10.05 -8.74
N LYS A 2 -25.46 9.62 -8.58
CA LYS A 2 -25.93 9.03 -7.30
C LYS A 2 -25.67 7.54 -7.39
N ASP A 3 -24.78 7.03 -6.53
CA ASP A 3 -24.60 5.61 -6.35
C ASP A 3 -25.91 4.97 -5.89
N ARG A 4 -26.21 3.80 -6.47
CA ARG A 4 -27.41 3.04 -6.15
C ARG A 4 -27.01 1.80 -5.36
N GLN A 5 -27.76 1.52 -4.33
CA GLN A 5 -27.62 0.30 -3.56
C GLN A 5 -28.88 -0.54 -3.74
N TYR A 6 -28.70 -1.83 -3.93
CA TYR A 6 -29.79 -2.79 -4.03
C TYR A 6 -29.67 -3.80 -2.88
N LEU A 7 -30.76 -4.01 -2.18
CA LEU A 7 -30.86 -5.04 -1.16
C LEU A 7 -31.73 -6.18 -1.66
N TYR A 8 -31.21 -7.38 -1.57
CA TYR A 8 -31.92 -8.62 -1.84
C TYR A 8 -31.91 -9.46 -0.56
N SER A 9 -32.99 -10.19 -0.30
CA SER A 9 -33.08 -11.09 0.83
C SER A 9 -34.11 -12.17 0.56
N SER A 10 -33.95 -13.31 1.20
CA SER A 10 -34.97 -14.34 1.31
C SER A 10 -36.05 -14.03 2.36
N LEU A 11 -35.79 -13.04 3.22
CA LEU A 11 -36.74 -12.54 4.20
C LEU A 11 -37.79 -11.60 3.59
N ASP A 12 -38.90 -11.40 4.26
CA ASP A 12 -39.88 -10.38 3.89
C ASP A 12 -39.28 -9.00 4.01
N LEU A 13 -39.02 -8.37 2.83
CA LEU A 13 -38.39 -7.06 2.75
C LEU A 13 -39.18 -5.94 3.44
N LYS A 14 -40.50 -6.07 3.57
CA LYS A 14 -41.30 -5.10 4.32
C LYS A 14 -40.96 -5.11 5.80
N LYS A 15 -40.84 -6.32 6.38
CA LYS A 15 -40.40 -6.47 7.77
C LYS A 15 -38.98 -5.94 7.96
N VAL A 16 -38.07 -6.24 7.02
CA VAL A 16 -36.68 -5.76 7.07
C VAL A 16 -36.62 -4.24 7.07
N VAL A 17 -37.36 -3.58 6.16
CA VAL A 17 -37.39 -2.11 6.03
C VAL A 17 -38.05 -1.43 7.23
N ASN A 18 -39.05 -2.07 7.82
CA ASN A 18 -39.74 -1.57 9.02
C ASN A 18 -38.97 -1.83 10.32
N HIS A 19 -37.86 -2.55 10.27
CA HIS A 19 -37.13 -3.01 11.47
C HIS A 19 -37.94 -3.91 12.40
N ASP A 20 -38.84 -4.70 11.81
CA ASP A 20 -39.64 -5.64 12.56
C ASP A 20 -38.78 -6.80 13.10
N GLU A 21 -39.13 -7.38 14.26
CA GLU A 21 -38.46 -8.55 14.77
C GLU A 21 -38.77 -9.77 13.89
N ILE A 22 -37.74 -10.51 13.49
CA ILE A 22 -37.84 -11.68 12.62
C ILE A 22 -37.17 -12.88 13.30
N THR A 23 -37.94 -13.95 13.51
CA THR A 23 -37.36 -15.22 13.96
C THR A 23 -36.87 -16.02 12.78
N LEU A 24 -35.59 -16.45 12.83
CA LEU A 24 -34.97 -17.27 11.79
C LEU A 24 -35.19 -18.75 12.11
N GLU A 25 -35.85 -19.47 11.21
CA GLU A 25 -36.12 -20.93 11.33
C GLU A 25 -35.24 -21.77 10.40
N LYS A 26 -34.59 -21.11 9.46
CA LYS A 26 -33.67 -21.70 8.45
C LYS A 26 -32.61 -20.69 8.03
N ASP A 27 -31.68 -21.14 7.16
CA ASP A 27 -30.69 -20.25 6.55
C ASP A 27 -31.39 -19.19 5.71
N GLU A 28 -31.05 -17.93 5.96
CA GLU A 28 -31.55 -16.79 5.23
C GLU A 28 -30.36 -15.95 4.75
N PHE A 29 -30.54 -15.11 3.72
CA PHE A 29 -29.47 -14.27 3.20
C PHE A 29 -29.87 -12.81 3.08
N PHE A 30 -28.84 -11.96 3.13
CA PHE A 30 -28.86 -10.57 2.68
C PHE A 30 -27.77 -10.38 1.63
N LEU A 31 -28.10 -9.84 0.47
CA LEU A 31 -27.17 -9.44 -0.56
C LEU A 31 -27.29 -7.94 -0.83
N PHE A 32 -26.18 -7.22 -0.67
CA PHE A 32 -26.05 -5.82 -1.04
C PHE A 32 -25.27 -5.69 -2.33
N SER A 33 -25.87 -5.06 -3.34
CA SER A 33 -25.19 -4.77 -4.61
C SER A 33 -25.08 -3.27 -4.82
N PHE A 34 -23.94 -2.81 -5.32
CA PHE A 34 -23.63 -1.42 -5.63
C PHE A 34 -23.69 -1.18 -7.14
N ASN A 35 -24.52 -0.23 -7.56
CA ASN A 35 -24.63 0.25 -8.95
C ASN A 35 -25.03 -0.83 -9.98
N GLU A 36 -25.15 -2.08 -9.57
CA GLU A 36 -25.50 -3.21 -10.43
C GLU A 36 -26.71 -3.95 -9.89
N LYS A 37 -27.68 -4.22 -10.74
CA LYS A 37 -28.86 -5.02 -10.39
C LYS A 37 -28.58 -6.49 -10.70
N VAL A 38 -28.67 -7.35 -9.69
CA VAL A 38 -28.42 -8.79 -9.80
C VAL A 38 -29.71 -9.55 -9.99
N ILE A 39 -29.80 -10.43 -11.00
CA ILE A 39 -30.96 -11.30 -11.28
C ILE A 39 -30.43 -12.61 -11.90
N PRO A 40 -30.92 -13.77 -11.52
CA PRO A 40 -31.77 -14.08 -10.36
C PRO A 40 -30.98 -14.12 -9.05
N VAL A 41 -31.68 -13.99 -7.92
CA VAL A 41 -31.11 -14.10 -6.56
C VAL A 41 -31.94 -15.09 -5.78
N ASP A 42 -31.34 -16.21 -5.36
CA ASP A 42 -31.93 -17.23 -4.50
C ASP A 42 -30.87 -17.80 -3.56
N ILE A 43 -31.30 -18.56 -2.56
CA ILE A 43 -30.42 -19.08 -1.51
C ILE A 43 -29.37 -20.05 -2.06
N GLU A 44 -29.68 -20.84 -3.06
CA GLU A 44 -28.75 -21.82 -3.63
C GLU A 44 -27.63 -21.14 -4.40
N ARG A 45 -27.95 -20.08 -5.15
CA ARG A 45 -26.97 -19.23 -5.79
C ARG A 45 -26.04 -18.57 -4.77
N GLU A 46 -26.59 -18.00 -3.71
CA GLU A 46 -25.79 -17.34 -2.68
C GLU A 46 -24.87 -18.32 -1.93
N LYS A 47 -25.35 -19.54 -1.66
CA LYS A 47 -24.50 -20.62 -1.13
C LYS A 47 -23.35 -20.98 -2.08
N LEU A 48 -23.61 -21.02 -3.38
CA LEU A 48 -22.57 -21.27 -4.37
C LEU A 48 -21.51 -20.15 -4.39
N GLU A 49 -21.92 -18.88 -4.34
CA GLU A 49 -20.99 -17.75 -4.29
C GLU A 49 -20.18 -17.73 -2.99
N TYR A 50 -20.80 -18.11 -1.87
CA TYR A 50 -20.07 -18.33 -0.61
C TYR A 50 -19.00 -19.44 -0.75
N CYS A 51 -19.36 -20.59 -1.31
CA CYS A 51 -18.42 -21.68 -1.55
C CYS A 51 -17.27 -21.26 -2.48
N ARG A 52 -17.56 -20.52 -3.56
CA ARG A 52 -16.54 -19.95 -4.47
C ARG A 52 -15.58 -19.02 -3.73
N THR A 53 -16.12 -18.17 -2.88
CA THR A 53 -15.32 -17.24 -2.07
C THR A 53 -14.42 -18.03 -1.10
N LEU A 54 -14.97 -19.04 -0.42
CA LEU A 54 -14.19 -19.89 0.47
C LEU A 54 -13.07 -20.63 -0.25
N VAL A 55 -13.37 -21.25 -1.40
CA VAL A 55 -12.38 -21.96 -2.21
C VAL A 55 -11.28 -20.99 -2.72
N TYR A 56 -11.66 -19.77 -3.12
CA TYR A 56 -10.69 -18.74 -3.51
C TYR A 56 -9.69 -18.46 -2.39
N TRP A 57 -10.17 -18.24 -1.17
CA TRP A 57 -9.30 -17.91 -0.02
C TRP A 57 -8.45 -19.10 0.42
N LEU A 58 -9.03 -20.30 0.47
CA LEU A 58 -8.29 -21.53 0.80
C LEU A 58 -7.18 -21.79 -0.24
N ASN A 59 -7.49 -21.69 -1.51
CA ASN A 59 -6.51 -21.86 -2.59
C ASN A 59 -5.43 -20.75 -2.53
N TRP A 60 -5.80 -19.53 -2.19
CA TRP A 60 -4.83 -18.45 -2.04
C TRP A 60 -3.87 -18.71 -0.88
N THR A 61 -4.36 -19.11 0.29
CA THR A 61 -3.51 -19.42 1.45
C THR A 61 -2.62 -20.65 1.22
N ASP A 62 -3.09 -21.63 0.47
CA ASP A 62 -2.37 -22.88 0.21
C ASP A 62 -1.13 -22.67 -0.69
N HIS A 63 -1.08 -21.58 -1.46
CA HIS A 63 0.08 -21.21 -2.26
C HIS A 63 1.23 -20.61 -1.45
N ALA A 64 1.01 -20.26 -0.19
CA ALA A 64 2.04 -19.68 0.64
C ALA A 64 3.04 -20.73 1.15
N LYS A 65 4.30 -20.31 1.29
CA LYS A 65 5.32 -21.15 1.96
C LYS A 65 4.88 -21.49 3.37
N ARG A 66 5.09 -22.72 3.78
CA ARG A 66 4.88 -23.19 5.15
C ARG A 66 6.19 -23.11 5.93
N TYR A 67 6.08 -22.70 7.18
CA TYR A 67 7.21 -22.55 8.10
C TYR A 67 7.10 -23.56 9.24
N THR A 68 8.19 -23.81 9.95
CA THR A 68 8.19 -24.75 11.10
C THR A 68 7.45 -24.22 12.32
N ARG A 69 7.26 -22.91 12.42
CA ARG A 69 6.62 -22.24 13.56
C ARG A 69 5.71 -21.11 13.11
N TYR A 70 4.70 -20.80 13.89
CA TYR A 70 3.82 -19.63 13.75
C TYR A 70 2.98 -19.57 12.47
N ASN A 71 2.70 -20.72 11.82
CA ASN A 71 1.97 -20.75 10.55
C ASN A 71 0.60 -20.06 10.64
N GLU A 72 -0.16 -20.28 11.72
CA GLU A 72 -1.48 -19.63 11.90
C GLU A 72 -1.40 -18.11 11.95
N VAL A 73 -0.39 -17.58 12.67
CA VAL A 73 -0.18 -16.12 12.77
C VAL A 73 0.28 -15.54 11.45
N ILE A 74 1.18 -16.24 10.75
CA ILE A 74 1.67 -15.85 9.42
C ILE A 74 0.51 -15.84 8.43
N GLU A 75 -0.30 -16.91 8.41
CA GLU A 75 -1.46 -17.02 7.53
C GLU A 75 -2.48 -15.90 7.80
N ARG A 76 -2.79 -15.63 9.06
CA ARG A 76 -3.67 -14.51 9.42
C ARG A 76 -3.10 -13.17 8.97
N SER A 77 -1.82 -12.92 9.16
CA SER A 77 -1.15 -11.68 8.76
C SER A 77 -1.16 -11.50 7.24
N MET A 78 -0.84 -12.54 6.48
CA MET A 78 -0.88 -12.45 5.01
C MET A 78 -2.30 -12.27 4.45
N LEU A 79 -3.32 -12.85 5.09
CA LEU A 79 -4.73 -12.61 4.74
C LEU A 79 -5.09 -11.12 4.95
N VAL A 80 -4.64 -10.50 6.04
CA VAL A 80 -4.83 -9.07 6.27
C VAL A 80 -4.15 -8.24 5.19
N LEU A 81 -2.88 -8.49 4.88
CA LEU A 81 -2.18 -7.79 3.79
C LEU A 81 -2.88 -7.98 2.43
N LYS A 82 -3.40 -9.17 2.17
CA LYS A 82 -4.18 -9.43 0.96
C LYS A 82 -5.48 -8.64 0.92
N LEU A 83 -6.19 -8.52 2.03
CA LEU A 83 -7.41 -7.71 2.14
C LEU A 83 -7.14 -6.21 1.96
N MET A 84 -5.93 -5.72 2.33
CA MET A 84 -5.50 -4.36 2.07
C MET A 84 -5.10 -4.12 0.61
N THR A 85 -4.92 -5.18 -0.19
CA THR A 85 -4.47 -5.08 -1.58
C THR A 85 -5.63 -4.92 -2.53
N TYR A 86 -5.68 -3.78 -3.23
CA TYR A 86 -6.68 -3.54 -4.27
C TYR A 86 -6.37 -4.35 -5.54
N ARG A 87 -7.38 -4.51 -6.42
CA ARG A 87 -7.28 -5.36 -7.63
C ARG A 87 -6.17 -4.99 -8.61
N ASN A 88 -5.75 -3.71 -8.64
CA ASN A 88 -4.65 -3.23 -9.49
C ASN A 88 -3.26 -3.41 -8.86
N GLY A 89 -3.19 -3.85 -7.61
CA GLY A 89 -1.94 -4.04 -6.87
C GLY A 89 -1.63 -2.96 -5.82
N ALA A 90 -2.34 -1.82 -5.81
CA ALA A 90 -2.19 -0.82 -4.76
C ALA A 90 -2.50 -1.43 -3.38
N VAL A 91 -1.72 -1.09 -2.37
CA VAL A 91 -1.91 -1.57 -0.99
C VAL A 91 -2.28 -0.38 -0.10
N MET A 92 -3.44 -0.45 0.54
CA MET A 92 -3.85 0.56 1.52
C MET A 92 -3.07 0.37 2.83
N ALA A 93 -2.68 1.48 3.46
CA ALA A 93 -2.07 1.43 4.79
C ALA A 93 -3.08 0.94 5.85
N ALA A 94 -4.34 1.36 5.75
CA ALA A 94 -5.48 0.79 6.48
C ALA A 94 -6.79 0.99 5.70
N VAL A 95 -7.85 0.25 6.05
CA VAL A 95 -9.20 0.39 5.43
C VAL A 95 -10.05 1.46 6.11
N THR A 96 -9.52 2.17 7.09
CA THR A 96 -10.25 3.10 7.96
C THR A 96 -9.76 4.52 7.83
N THR A 97 -10.65 5.47 8.12
CA THR A 97 -10.30 6.86 8.38
C THR A 97 -10.66 7.24 9.80
N SER A 98 -9.91 8.17 10.36
CA SER A 98 -10.23 8.91 11.58
C SER A 98 -10.44 8.08 12.84
N LEU A 99 -9.91 6.86 12.88
CA LEU A 99 -9.76 6.16 14.15
C LEU A 99 -8.65 6.83 14.97
N PRO A 100 -8.91 7.22 16.23
CA PRO A 100 -7.93 7.95 17.03
C PRO A 100 -6.79 7.03 17.48
N GLU A 101 -5.55 7.53 17.45
CA GLU A 101 -4.41 6.89 18.12
C GLU A 101 -4.64 6.83 19.63
N THR A 102 -5.20 7.90 20.18
CA THR A 102 -5.66 7.99 21.57
C THR A 102 -7.07 8.57 21.57
N VAL A 103 -8.01 7.89 22.25
CA VAL A 103 -9.41 8.34 22.33
C VAL A 103 -9.50 9.75 22.90
N GLY A 104 -10.23 10.62 22.21
CA GLY A 104 -10.43 12.02 22.59
C GLY A 104 -9.36 12.98 22.03
N GLU A 105 -8.30 12.47 21.38
CA GLU A 105 -7.23 13.30 20.82
C GLU A 105 -7.39 13.55 19.32
N VAL A 106 -6.49 14.39 18.76
CA VAL A 106 -6.62 14.96 17.42
C VAL A 106 -5.91 14.18 16.31
N ARG A 107 -5.15 13.15 16.65
CA ARG A 107 -4.39 12.34 15.69
C ARG A 107 -5.27 11.24 15.06
N ASN A 108 -6.17 11.67 14.21
CA ASN A 108 -7.23 10.89 13.58
C ASN A 108 -7.07 10.98 12.07
N TRP A 109 -6.22 10.12 11.49
CA TRP A 109 -5.79 10.25 10.09
C TRP A 109 -6.61 9.36 9.16
N ASP A 110 -6.65 9.73 7.89
CA ASP A 110 -7.17 8.88 6.82
C ASP A 110 -6.03 8.02 6.27
N TYR A 111 -6.11 6.70 6.50
CA TYR A 111 -5.10 5.72 6.06
C TYR A 111 -5.52 4.90 4.83
N ARG A 112 -6.63 5.25 4.16
CA ARG A 112 -7.16 4.49 3.01
C ARG A 112 -6.40 4.71 1.70
N PHE A 113 -5.16 5.15 1.77
CA PHE A 113 -4.28 5.45 0.66
C PHE A 113 -3.11 4.48 0.60
N CYS A 114 -2.43 4.48 -0.53
CA CYS A 114 -1.26 3.65 -0.81
C CYS A 114 0.01 4.46 -0.59
N TRP A 115 0.65 4.33 0.58
CA TRP A 115 2.01 4.81 0.80
C TRP A 115 3.02 3.91 0.11
N LEU A 116 4.01 4.49 -0.57
CA LEU A 116 5.05 3.70 -1.25
C LEU A 116 5.86 2.84 -0.27
N ARG A 117 6.19 3.37 0.91
CA ARG A 117 6.89 2.68 1.98
C ARG A 117 6.11 1.45 2.46
N ASP A 118 4.88 1.66 2.91
CA ASP A 118 4.02 0.62 3.49
C ASP A 118 3.70 -0.47 2.47
N ALA A 119 3.36 -0.05 1.26
CA ALA A 119 3.06 -0.96 0.17
C ALA A 119 4.30 -1.78 -0.23
N SER A 120 5.49 -1.18 -0.29
CA SER A 120 6.73 -1.89 -0.62
C SER A 120 7.04 -2.99 0.40
N MET A 121 6.94 -2.69 1.69
CA MET A 121 7.15 -3.67 2.78
C MET A 121 6.11 -4.80 2.76
N ALA A 122 4.83 -4.45 2.55
CA ALA A 122 3.75 -5.43 2.46
C ALA A 122 3.93 -6.37 1.25
N ILE A 123 4.26 -5.81 0.10
CA ILE A 123 4.47 -6.58 -1.14
C ILE A 123 5.74 -7.43 -1.05
N GLU A 124 6.83 -6.92 -0.49
CA GLU A 124 8.04 -7.69 -0.22
C GLU A 124 7.72 -8.91 0.66
N THR A 125 6.95 -8.73 1.72
CA THR A 125 6.51 -9.82 2.59
C THR A 125 5.71 -10.86 1.81
N LEU A 126 4.68 -10.43 1.05
CA LEU A 126 3.87 -11.32 0.22
C LEU A 126 4.71 -12.05 -0.84
N PHE A 127 5.68 -11.38 -1.44
CA PHE A 127 6.60 -11.95 -2.41
C PHE A 127 7.47 -13.05 -1.80
N ASN A 128 8.07 -12.79 -0.65
CA ASN A 128 8.95 -13.72 0.06
C ASN A 128 8.24 -15.00 0.52
N ILE A 129 6.94 -14.94 0.82
CA ILE A 129 6.11 -16.09 1.18
C ILE A 129 5.48 -16.81 -0.03
N GLY A 130 5.78 -16.36 -1.28
CA GLY A 130 5.40 -17.05 -2.51
C GLY A 130 4.30 -16.39 -3.34
N HIS A 131 3.71 -15.28 -2.89
CA HIS A 131 2.65 -14.57 -3.62
C HIS A 131 3.19 -13.60 -4.68
N VAL A 132 3.99 -14.13 -5.61
CA VAL A 132 4.70 -13.35 -6.65
C VAL A 132 3.78 -12.50 -7.55
N ASN A 133 2.54 -12.94 -7.76
CA ASN A 133 1.57 -12.17 -8.55
C ASN A 133 1.15 -10.86 -7.88
N SER A 134 1.27 -10.74 -6.56
CA SER A 134 1.04 -9.50 -5.83
C SER A 134 2.11 -8.47 -6.15
N ALA A 135 3.37 -8.89 -6.17
CA ALA A 135 4.50 -8.04 -6.57
C ALA A 135 4.37 -7.57 -8.03
N ARG A 136 4.04 -8.47 -8.96
CA ARG A 136 3.84 -8.11 -10.37
C ARG A 136 2.75 -7.06 -10.56
N ARG A 137 1.62 -7.19 -9.86
CA ARG A 137 0.52 -6.19 -9.94
C ARG A 137 0.92 -4.86 -9.35
N PHE A 138 1.60 -4.86 -8.21
CA PHE A 138 2.09 -3.64 -7.59
C PHE A 138 3.11 -2.92 -8.49
N MET A 139 4.07 -3.64 -9.09
CA MET A 139 5.01 -3.04 -10.05
C MET A 139 4.28 -2.37 -11.21
N LYS A 140 3.26 -3.02 -11.80
CA LYS A 140 2.43 -2.41 -12.84
C LYS A 140 1.67 -1.17 -12.36
N PHE A 141 1.17 -1.18 -11.13
CA PHE A 141 0.53 -0.01 -10.52
C PHE A 141 1.52 1.16 -10.40
N ILE A 142 2.71 0.93 -9.87
CA ILE A 142 3.74 1.96 -9.73
C ILE A 142 4.22 2.46 -11.09
N GLN A 143 4.46 1.59 -12.07
CA GLN A 143 4.80 1.98 -13.44
C GLN A 143 3.74 2.90 -14.05
N SER A 144 2.45 2.57 -13.90
CA SER A 144 1.36 3.38 -14.44
C SER A 144 1.28 4.77 -13.83
N THR A 145 1.60 4.91 -12.54
CA THR A 145 1.65 6.22 -11.86
C THR A 145 2.89 7.02 -12.25
N PHE A 146 4.02 6.35 -12.50
CA PHE A 146 5.27 6.95 -12.92
C PHE A 146 5.22 7.51 -14.35
N ILE A 147 4.77 6.69 -15.32
CA ILE A 147 4.73 7.07 -16.76
C ILE A 147 3.99 8.39 -16.98
N THR A 148 2.99 8.67 -16.15
CA THR A 148 2.15 9.87 -16.28
C THR A 148 2.88 11.17 -15.91
N THR A 149 3.86 11.15 -15.01
CA THR A 149 4.38 12.38 -14.39
C THR A 149 5.90 12.45 -14.26
N HIS A 150 6.63 11.35 -14.44
CA HIS A 150 8.07 11.22 -14.17
C HIS A 150 8.52 11.77 -12.79
N ASN A 151 7.59 11.83 -11.83
CA ASN A 151 7.83 12.31 -10.49
C ASN A 151 7.08 11.46 -9.47
N TYR A 152 7.77 11.01 -8.44
CA TYR A 152 7.19 10.22 -7.36
C TYR A 152 6.65 11.11 -6.25
N GLN A 153 5.49 10.72 -5.79
CA GLN A 153 4.83 11.18 -4.57
C GLN A 153 4.94 10.07 -3.54
N ILE A 154 4.96 10.39 -2.28
CA ILE A 154 5.13 9.37 -1.22
C ILE A 154 3.91 8.46 -1.05
N MET A 155 2.75 8.93 -1.47
CA MET A 155 1.48 8.20 -1.38
C MET A 155 0.54 8.55 -2.52
N TYR A 156 -0.36 7.63 -2.83
CA TYR A 156 -1.36 7.74 -3.90
C TYR A 156 -2.71 7.23 -3.42
N GLY A 157 -3.79 7.67 -4.08
CA GLY A 157 -5.06 6.98 -4.00
C GLY A 157 -4.96 5.54 -4.55
N ILE A 158 -5.89 4.68 -4.20
CA ILE A 158 -5.87 3.26 -4.62
C ILE A 158 -6.04 3.06 -6.14
N ARG A 159 -6.44 4.07 -6.88
CA ARG A 159 -6.53 4.07 -8.34
C ARG A 159 -5.41 4.88 -9.00
N GLY A 160 -4.47 5.40 -8.22
CA GLY A 160 -3.39 6.25 -8.67
C GLY A 160 -3.68 7.75 -8.57
N GLU A 161 -4.73 8.15 -7.85
CA GLU A 161 -5.04 9.56 -7.60
C GLU A 161 -3.87 10.22 -6.87
N ARG A 162 -3.52 11.43 -7.31
CA ARG A 162 -2.38 12.19 -6.78
C ARG A 162 -2.81 13.30 -5.82
N GLU A 163 -3.98 13.85 -6.02
CA GLU A 163 -4.54 14.88 -5.15
C GLU A 163 -5.37 14.23 -4.06
N LEU A 164 -4.88 14.35 -2.82
CA LEU A 164 -5.45 13.68 -1.65
C LEU A 164 -5.77 14.72 -0.55
N THR A 165 -6.34 15.84 -0.97
CA THR A 165 -6.62 17.00 -0.12
C THR A 165 -7.32 16.62 1.17
N GLU A 166 -6.72 16.99 2.30
CA GLU A 166 -7.27 16.74 3.63
C GLU A 166 -8.43 17.71 3.92
N LEU A 167 -9.58 17.14 4.28
CA LEU A 167 -10.78 17.90 4.65
C LEU A 167 -11.31 17.40 5.99
N THR A 168 -11.80 18.32 6.81
CA THR A 168 -12.47 18.00 8.07
C THR A 168 -13.98 17.89 7.87
N LEU A 169 -14.60 16.88 8.47
CA LEU A 169 -16.04 16.63 8.42
C LEU A 169 -16.66 16.99 9.77
N ASP A 170 -16.95 18.27 9.99
CA ASP A 170 -17.39 18.82 11.28
C ASP A 170 -18.75 18.29 11.76
N HIS A 171 -19.56 17.77 10.82
CA HIS A 171 -20.88 17.18 11.10
C HIS A 171 -20.81 15.77 11.70
N LEU A 172 -19.62 15.16 11.77
CA LEU A 172 -19.41 13.83 12.36
C LEU A 172 -18.75 13.94 13.73
N ALA A 173 -19.25 13.15 14.68
CA ALA A 173 -18.72 13.13 16.05
C ALA A 173 -17.35 12.43 16.16
N GLY A 174 -17.06 11.49 15.23
CA GLY A 174 -15.90 10.60 15.33
C GLY A 174 -16.08 9.45 16.31
N TYR A 175 -15.12 8.55 16.33
CA TYR A 175 -15.15 7.40 17.24
C TYR A 175 -15.02 7.88 18.69
N LYS A 176 -16.02 7.58 19.53
CA LYS A 176 -16.09 8.05 20.93
C LYS A 176 -15.81 9.56 21.06
N ASP A 177 -16.45 10.34 20.21
CA ASP A 177 -16.30 11.81 20.14
C ASP A 177 -14.89 12.33 19.86
N SER A 178 -14.02 11.50 19.28
CA SER A 178 -12.67 11.89 18.92
C SER A 178 -12.65 12.68 17.60
N LYS A 179 -12.46 13.98 17.70
CA LYS A 179 -12.41 14.92 16.57
C LYS A 179 -10.98 15.34 16.27
N PRO A 180 -10.70 15.80 15.04
CA PRO A 180 -11.59 15.89 13.88
C PRO A 180 -11.77 14.55 13.15
N VAL A 181 -12.91 14.39 12.47
CA VAL A 181 -13.07 13.36 11.44
C VAL A 181 -12.53 13.91 10.12
N ARG A 182 -11.66 13.17 9.44
CA ARG A 182 -10.99 13.61 8.21
C ARG A 182 -11.26 12.69 7.05
N ILE A 183 -11.20 13.26 5.84
CA ILE A 183 -11.00 12.54 4.56
C ILE A 183 -9.83 13.20 3.84
N GLY A 184 -9.09 12.43 3.05
CA GLY A 184 -7.82 12.91 2.52
C GLY A 184 -6.71 12.88 3.57
N ASN A 185 -5.47 13.13 3.14
CA ASN A 185 -4.33 13.18 4.04
C ASN A 185 -3.24 14.09 3.47
N ASP A 186 -2.98 15.19 4.15
CA ASP A 186 -2.07 16.25 3.71
C ASP A 186 -0.59 15.82 3.67
N ALA A 187 -0.28 14.63 4.21
CA ALA A 187 1.05 14.04 4.08
C ALA A 187 1.46 13.81 2.61
N TYR A 188 0.53 13.77 1.65
CA TYR A 188 0.86 13.60 0.23
C TYR A 188 1.73 14.73 -0.34
N HIS A 189 1.76 15.90 0.30
CA HIS A 189 2.66 17.00 -0.04
C HIS A 189 4.06 16.88 0.60
N GLN A 190 4.24 15.96 1.55
CA GLN A 190 5.48 15.86 2.29
C GLN A 190 6.60 15.26 1.43
N ARG A 191 7.83 15.69 1.72
CA ARG A 191 9.02 14.96 1.35
C ARG A 191 9.35 13.96 2.45
N GLN A 192 9.49 12.69 2.08
CA GLN A 192 9.91 11.59 2.94
C GLN A 192 10.95 10.78 2.17
N ASN A 193 12.22 11.08 2.39
CA ASN A 193 13.33 10.53 1.61
C ASN A 193 13.54 9.03 1.85
N ASP A 194 13.06 8.48 2.96
CA ASP A 194 13.09 7.05 3.26
C ASP A 194 12.27 6.21 2.28
N SER A 195 11.15 6.72 1.78
CA SER A 195 10.21 5.98 0.92
C SER A 195 10.86 5.40 -0.33
N PHE A 196 11.87 6.09 -0.89
CA PHE A 196 12.59 5.64 -2.08
C PHE A 196 13.45 4.40 -1.84
N GLY A 197 13.97 4.25 -0.63
CA GLY A 197 14.76 3.08 -0.25
C GLY A 197 13.94 1.80 -0.21
N TYR A 198 12.75 1.85 0.39
CA TYR A 198 11.84 0.70 0.43
C TYR A 198 11.38 0.29 -0.98
N LEU A 199 11.02 1.26 -1.81
CA LEU A 199 10.61 0.97 -3.18
C LEU A 199 11.76 0.40 -4.02
N MET A 200 12.96 0.98 -3.94
CA MET A 200 14.12 0.52 -4.70
C MET A 200 14.58 -0.89 -4.27
N ASP A 201 14.49 -1.20 -2.98
CA ASP A 201 14.83 -2.54 -2.49
C ASP A 201 13.86 -3.60 -3.06
N LEU A 202 12.56 -3.30 -3.08
CA LEU A 202 11.56 -4.17 -3.70
C LEU A 202 11.80 -4.31 -5.21
N ILE A 203 12.14 -3.24 -5.93
CA ILE A 203 12.50 -3.27 -7.36
C ILE A 203 13.72 -4.17 -7.59
N TYR A 204 14.75 -4.05 -6.75
CA TYR A 204 15.94 -4.90 -6.85
C TYR A 204 15.61 -6.37 -6.67
N GLN A 205 14.83 -6.72 -5.65
CA GLN A 205 14.38 -8.10 -5.43
C GLN A 205 13.55 -8.61 -6.63
N TYR A 206 12.71 -7.76 -7.20
CA TYR A 206 11.93 -8.10 -8.39
C TYR A 206 12.84 -8.42 -9.59
N TYR A 207 13.87 -7.62 -9.86
CA TYR A 207 14.87 -7.91 -10.91
C TYR A 207 15.61 -9.23 -10.67
N CYS A 208 15.97 -9.54 -9.43
CA CYS A 208 16.72 -10.75 -9.10
C CYS A 208 15.91 -12.04 -9.21
N LEU A 209 14.60 -11.98 -8.95
CA LEU A 209 13.80 -13.17 -8.70
C LEU A 209 12.68 -13.39 -9.73
N MET A 210 12.34 -12.38 -10.53
CA MET A 210 11.25 -12.46 -11.49
C MET A 210 11.75 -12.43 -12.93
N PRO A 211 11.37 -13.43 -13.76
CA PRO A 211 11.60 -13.34 -15.18
C PRO A 211 10.74 -12.23 -15.78
N GLY A 212 11.33 -11.37 -16.59
CA GLY A 212 10.66 -10.29 -17.31
C GLY A 212 10.94 -10.37 -18.81
N THR A 213 10.09 -9.73 -19.60
CA THR A 213 10.40 -9.42 -21.00
C THR A 213 11.42 -8.27 -21.07
N LEU A 214 12.08 -8.10 -22.22
CA LEU A 214 13.02 -7.00 -22.41
C LEU A 214 12.36 -5.64 -22.18
N ASP A 215 11.12 -5.46 -22.67
CA ASP A 215 10.36 -4.21 -22.51
C ASP A 215 10.05 -3.94 -21.03
N GLU A 216 9.61 -4.95 -20.27
CA GLU A 216 9.35 -4.81 -18.83
C GLU A 216 10.63 -4.42 -18.06
N VAL A 217 11.77 -4.96 -18.46
CA VAL A 217 13.08 -4.65 -17.85
C VAL A 217 13.50 -3.20 -18.15
N GLU A 218 13.36 -2.73 -19.39
CA GLU A 218 13.72 -1.36 -19.77
C GLU A 218 12.76 -0.32 -19.19
N ASP A 219 11.46 -0.59 -19.14
CA ASP A 219 10.48 0.28 -18.49
C ASP A 219 10.78 0.45 -16.99
N MET A 220 11.15 -0.63 -16.31
CA MET A 220 11.57 -0.56 -14.90
C MET A 220 12.90 0.16 -14.72
N TRP A 221 13.81 0.07 -15.70
CA TRP A 221 15.07 0.81 -15.66
C TRP A 221 14.87 2.33 -15.64
N GLU A 222 13.91 2.84 -16.41
CA GLU A 222 13.55 4.27 -16.36
C GLU A 222 13.10 4.69 -14.94
N MET A 223 12.33 3.84 -14.26
CA MET A 223 11.95 4.07 -12.86
C MET A 223 13.17 4.10 -11.93
N VAL A 224 14.08 3.14 -12.07
CA VAL A 224 15.32 3.06 -11.27
C VAL A 224 16.14 4.35 -11.42
N LYS A 225 16.34 4.81 -12.66
CA LYS A 225 17.07 6.06 -12.93
C LYS A 225 16.41 7.28 -12.28
N CYS A 226 15.09 7.39 -12.41
CA CYS A 226 14.36 8.52 -11.84
C CYS A 226 14.43 8.53 -10.30
N ILE A 227 14.24 7.38 -9.66
CA ILE A 227 14.36 7.27 -8.20
C ILE A 227 15.77 7.60 -7.73
N ALA A 228 16.79 7.02 -8.37
CA ALA A 228 18.18 7.27 -8.03
C ALA A 228 18.55 8.76 -8.18
N LEU A 229 18.14 9.41 -9.27
CA LEU A 229 18.32 10.85 -9.47
C LEU A 229 17.65 11.67 -8.39
N THR A 230 16.38 11.36 -8.07
CA THR A 230 15.60 12.03 -7.00
C THR A 230 16.32 11.90 -5.66
N VAL A 231 16.89 10.75 -5.36
CA VAL A 231 17.66 10.54 -4.13
C VAL A 231 18.93 11.38 -4.13
N CYS A 232 19.73 11.36 -5.20
CA CYS A 232 20.96 12.16 -5.32
C CYS A 232 20.70 13.66 -5.10
N GLU A 233 19.57 14.18 -5.59
CA GLU A 233 19.19 15.59 -5.47
C GLU A 233 18.67 15.98 -4.07
N ASN A 234 18.14 15.01 -3.30
CA ASN A 234 17.35 15.32 -2.12
C ASN A 234 17.89 14.78 -0.80
N TRP A 235 18.77 13.81 -0.76
CA TRP A 235 19.20 13.16 0.48
C TRP A 235 19.87 14.12 1.49
N ARG A 236 20.44 15.24 1.02
CA ARG A 236 21.02 16.28 1.87
C ARG A 236 19.98 17.25 2.44
N LYS A 237 18.78 17.27 1.87
CA LYS A 237 17.70 18.17 2.29
C LYS A 237 16.94 17.58 3.47
N PRO A 238 16.48 18.40 4.42
CA PRO A 238 15.61 17.92 5.50
C PRO A 238 14.29 17.40 4.96
N ASP A 239 13.69 16.44 5.65
CA ASP A 239 12.42 15.84 5.29
C ASP A 239 11.48 15.68 6.49
N LYS A 240 10.37 14.97 6.32
CA LYS A 240 9.41 14.70 7.41
C LYS A 240 9.64 13.35 8.08
N GLY A 241 10.52 12.52 7.53
CA GLY A 241 10.85 11.19 7.99
C GLY A 241 9.69 10.21 8.00
N ILE A 242 9.95 9.03 8.50
CA ILE A 242 8.95 7.96 8.64
C ILE A 242 7.78 8.34 9.57
N TRP A 243 8.00 9.27 10.50
CA TRP A 243 6.99 9.72 11.46
C TRP A 243 6.02 10.77 10.91
N GLU A 244 6.23 11.22 9.66
CA GLU A 244 5.34 12.19 8.98
C GLU A 244 5.08 13.44 9.82
N ILE A 245 6.14 13.96 10.45
CA ILE A 245 6.01 15.10 11.38
C ILE A 245 5.30 16.28 10.72
N ARG A 246 4.34 16.88 11.42
CA ARG A 246 3.59 18.05 10.94
C ARG A 246 4.32 19.38 11.22
N GLY A 247 5.40 19.34 12.02
CA GLY A 247 6.30 20.47 12.26
C GLY A 247 7.26 20.73 11.09
N GLU A 248 8.35 21.46 11.33
CA GLU A 248 9.37 21.71 10.31
C GLU A 248 10.12 20.44 9.89
N ALA A 249 10.58 20.42 8.64
CA ALA A 249 11.40 19.31 8.14
C ALA A 249 12.75 19.24 8.88
N GLN A 250 13.23 18.03 9.15
CA GLN A 250 14.46 17.78 9.91
C GLN A 250 15.36 16.78 9.19
N GLN A 251 16.58 16.61 9.68
CA GLN A 251 17.50 15.56 9.22
C GLN A 251 17.25 14.29 10.03
N PHE A 252 16.87 13.21 9.34
CA PHE A 252 16.65 11.90 9.96
C PHE A 252 17.70 10.90 9.49
N VAL A 253 18.33 10.21 10.42
CA VAL A 253 19.27 9.13 10.13
C VAL A 253 18.59 8.02 9.33
N SER A 254 17.36 7.65 9.69
CA SER A 254 16.58 6.65 8.97
C SER A 254 16.36 7.01 7.50
N SER A 255 16.03 8.29 7.20
CA SER A 255 15.88 8.76 5.83
C SER A 255 17.18 8.67 5.05
N LYS A 256 18.32 9.04 5.67
CA LYS A 256 19.65 8.91 5.04
C LYS A 256 20.02 7.45 4.76
N VAL A 257 19.80 6.56 5.74
CA VAL A 257 20.05 5.12 5.55
C VAL A 257 19.22 4.56 4.40
N MET A 258 17.96 4.93 4.30
CA MET A 258 17.10 4.46 3.21
C MET A 258 17.48 5.11 1.85
N CYS A 259 17.98 6.34 1.82
CA CYS A 259 18.60 6.92 0.62
C CYS A 259 19.86 6.12 0.20
N TRP A 260 20.69 5.72 1.15
CA TRP A 260 21.81 4.83 0.87
C TRP A 260 21.34 3.49 0.29
N VAL A 261 20.31 2.86 0.88
CA VAL A 261 19.71 1.61 0.36
C VAL A 261 19.27 1.82 -1.09
N ALA A 262 18.56 2.92 -1.40
CA ALA A 262 18.10 3.21 -2.75
C ALA A 262 19.25 3.22 -3.76
N LEU A 263 20.35 3.92 -3.48
CA LEU A 263 21.49 4.02 -4.40
C LEU A 263 22.30 2.73 -4.47
N ASP A 264 22.48 2.01 -3.37
CA ASP A 264 23.12 0.69 -3.35
C ASP A 264 22.37 -0.32 -4.24
N ARG A 265 21.04 -0.36 -4.11
CA ARG A 265 20.21 -1.23 -4.93
C ARG A 265 20.18 -0.81 -6.40
N ALA A 266 20.09 0.50 -6.67
CA ALA A 266 20.17 1.04 -8.03
C ALA A 266 21.49 0.68 -8.71
N ALA A 267 22.62 0.81 -8.00
CA ALA A 267 23.94 0.43 -8.51
C ALA A 267 24.04 -1.07 -8.82
N LYS A 268 23.46 -1.93 -7.95
CA LYS A 268 23.39 -3.38 -8.19
C LYS A 268 22.53 -3.71 -9.42
N ILE A 269 21.39 -3.04 -9.60
CA ILE A 269 20.56 -3.19 -10.80
C ILE A 269 21.35 -2.74 -12.06
N ALA A 270 22.08 -1.63 -11.99
CA ALA A 270 22.92 -1.17 -13.09
C ALA A 270 23.95 -2.21 -13.51
N VAL A 271 24.55 -2.92 -12.56
CA VAL A 271 25.47 -4.05 -12.83
C VAL A 271 24.74 -5.19 -13.51
N LEU A 272 23.57 -5.60 -13.00
CA LEU A 272 22.74 -6.68 -13.59
C LEU A 272 22.37 -6.37 -15.04
N LEU A 273 22.12 -5.09 -15.36
CA LEU A 273 21.74 -4.64 -16.71
C LEU A 273 22.93 -4.20 -17.58
N ASN A 274 24.16 -4.42 -17.13
CA ASN A 274 25.40 -4.03 -17.83
C ASN A 274 25.49 -2.51 -18.11
N LYS A 275 24.96 -1.68 -17.22
CA LYS A 275 24.92 -0.20 -17.29
C LYS A 275 25.93 0.41 -16.29
N HIS A 276 27.19 0.01 -16.39
CA HIS A 276 28.24 0.24 -15.38
C HIS A 276 28.47 1.72 -15.02
N GLY A 277 28.41 2.64 -15.97
CA GLY A 277 28.63 4.07 -15.70
C GLY A 277 27.65 4.66 -14.69
N TYR A 278 26.39 4.22 -14.70
CA TYR A 278 25.42 4.59 -13.68
C TYR A 278 25.75 3.98 -12.31
N GLY A 279 26.18 2.72 -12.29
CA GLY A 279 26.56 2.03 -11.08
C GLY A 279 27.71 2.70 -10.33
N GLU A 280 28.73 3.16 -11.05
CA GLU A 280 29.88 3.89 -10.48
C GLU A 280 29.43 5.22 -9.84
N GLN A 281 28.61 6.01 -10.55
CA GLN A 281 28.09 7.28 -10.05
C GLN A 281 27.26 7.09 -8.77
N TRP A 282 26.34 6.11 -8.75
CA TRP A 282 25.46 5.86 -7.60
C TRP A 282 26.21 5.27 -6.41
N ASN A 283 27.23 4.44 -6.64
CA ASN A 283 28.10 3.94 -5.58
C ASN A 283 28.90 5.08 -4.92
N ALA A 284 29.41 6.03 -5.72
CA ALA A 284 30.12 7.19 -5.17
C ALA A 284 29.21 8.04 -4.27
N GLU A 285 27.97 8.32 -4.71
CA GLU A 285 27.01 9.08 -3.90
C GLU A 285 26.54 8.31 -2.67
N ALA A 286 26.35 6.98 -2.77
CA ALA A 286 26.05 6.13 -1.64
C ALA A 286 27.17 6.14 -0.58
N ALA A 287 28.43 6.20 -1.01
CA ALA A 287 29.57 6.32 -0.08
C ALA A 287 29.50 7.62 0.72
N LEU A 288 29.14 8.74 0.09
CA LEU A 288 28.96 10.03 0.78
C LEU A 288 27.83 9.99 1.81
N ILE A 289 26.70 9.35 1.49
CA ILE A 289 25.59 9.18 2.44
C ILE A 289 26.07 8.35 3.63
N LYS A 290 26.79 7.26 3.38
CA LYS A 290 27.32 6.40 4.42
C LYS A 290 28.25 7.15 5.36
N GLU A 291 29.18 7.93 4.81
CA GLU A 291 30.10 8.79 5.57
C GLU A 291 29.31 9.78 6.43
N GLU A 292 28.33 10.48 5.88
CA GLU A 292 27.48 11.42 6.61
C GLU A 292 26.76 10.75 7.80
N VAL A 293 26.20 9.54 7.61
CA VAL A 293 25.54 8.79 8.67
C VAL A 293 26.50 8.41 9.78
N PHE A 294 27.72 7.95 9.46
CA PHE A 294 28.71 7.57 10.46
C PHE A 294 29.33 8.77 11.18
N THR A 295 29.40 9.92 10.51
CA THR A 295 29.99 11.14 11.10
C THR A 295 28.98 11.90 11.96
N HIS A 296 27.72 12.01 11.54
CA HIS A 296 26.74 12.88 12.18
C HIS A 296 25.52 12.14 12.76
N GLY A 297 25.37 10.85 12.47
CA GLY A 297 24.21 10.05 12.91
C GLY A 297 24.25 9.57 14.35
N TRP A 298 25.35 9.74 15.06
CA TRP A 298 25.55 9.28 16.44
C TRP A 298 25.56 10.46 17.39
N LYS A 299 24.96 10.26 18.56
CA LYS A 299 25.15 11.14 19.72
C LYS A 299 26.07 10.39 20.71
N GLU A 300 27.10 11.05 21.17
CA GLU A 300 27.90 10.58 22.30
C GLU A 300 27.07 10.56 23.60
#